data_f35685ad201cef6429e17bb39e806544
#
_entry.id   f35685ad201cef6429e17bb39e806544
#
_cell.length_a   1.000
_cell.length_b   1.000
_cell.length_c   1.000
_cell.angle_alpha   90.00
_cell.angle_beta   90.00
_cell.angle_gamma   90.00
#
_symmetry.space_group_name_H-M   'P 1'
#
loop_
_entity.id
_entity.type
_entity.pdbx_description
1 polymer ?
#
loop_
_entity_poly.entity_id
_entity_poly.type
_entity_poly.pdbx_seq_one_letter_code
_entity_poly.pdbx_strand_id
1 'polypeptide(L)'
;MASSANSISTHMTMRLWALLGLLGLIWGGSFFFARVAVAHVPPFTLVLLRLGLAALALHLYLRGRHGIYPALAGRWREFLLMGLINNAIPHAFIFLGQTHIGAGLAAILNATTPVWTVLIANVATEDEKLSTAKFSGCLLGLAGTVVLIGPSALAGLFGAAGDVPLWALVLPVLAAVSYGFSASYGKRFRNLAAPVTAAGQLTASTLIMLPVAVLVDMPWTLPMPPLTTVLAILGLALVSTAYAYILFFRIMAEAGATNTSLVTLLVPPSAILLGYLFLGEMLQPTDVGGMLLIAAGLAILDGRVLKLGYSAGR
;
A
#
# COMPACT_ATOMS: atom_id res chain seq x y z
N MET A 1 -26.40 -30.13 -6.26
CA MET A 1 -24.98 -30.14 -6.65
C MET A 1 -24.25 -29.25 -5.67
N ALA A 2 -23.49 -29.82 -4.73
CA ALA A 2 -22.77 -29.10 -3.70
C ALA A 2 -21.61 -28.37 -4.37
N SER A 3 -21.59 -27.03 -4.26
CA SER A 3 -20.44 -26.19 -4.61
C SER A 3 -19.25 -26.63 -3.78
N SER A 4 -18.22 -27.17 -4.42
CA SER A 4 -16.92 -27.42 -3.79
C SER A 4 -16.38 -26.08 -3.26
N ALA A 5 -16.45 -25.89 -1.95
CA ALA A 5 -15.74 -24.81 -1.29
C ALA A 5 -14.26 -25.00 -1.62
N ASN A 6 -13.72 -24.12 -2.49
CA ASN A 6 -12.30 -24.09 -2.77
C ASN A 6 -11.56 -23.86 -1.45
N SER A 7 -10.96 -24.92 -0.94
CA SER A 7 -10.06 -24.82 0.22
C SER A 7 -8.93 -23.86 -0.17
N ILE A 8 -8.81 -22.75 0.57
CA ILE A 8 -7.69 -21.80 0.41
C ILE A 8 -6.41 -22.61 0.52
N SER A 9 -5.65 -22.70 -0.57
CA SER A 9 -4.37 -23.39 -0.57
C SER A 9 -3.42 -22.62 0.34
N THR A 10 -2.99 -23.23 1.44
CA THR A 10 -2.00 -22.66 2.36
C THR A 10 -0.60 -22.62 1.74
N HIS A 11 -0.41 -23.21 0.55
CA HIS A 11 0.88 -23.26 -0.14
C HIS A 11 0.95 -22.29 -1.30
N MET A 12 1.93 -21.39 -1.24
CA MET A 12 2.26 -20.46 -2.31
C MET A 12 2.87 -21.23 -3.48
N THR A 13 2.16 -21.30 -4.61
CA THR A 13 2.68 -21.84 -5.86
C THR A 13 3.67 -20.87 -6.51
N MET A 14 4.53 -21.37 -7.42
CA MET A 14 5.45 -20.52 -8.19
C MET A 14 4.69 -19.41 -8.96
N ARG A 15 3.51 -19.72 -9.49
CA ARG A 15 2.65 -18.74 -10.17
C ARG A 15 2.21 -17.62 -9.20
N LEU A 16 1.78 -17.98 -7.98
CA LEU A 16 1.38 -16.99 -6.97
C LEU A 16 2.55 -16.13 -6.51
N TRP A 17 3.75 -16.71 -6.37
CA TRP A 17 4.97 -15.95 -6.10
C TRP A 17 5.30 -14.98 -7.24
N ALA A 18 5.18 -15.40 -8.50
CA ALA A 18 5.41 -14.52 -9.65
C ALA A 18 4.37 -13.38 -9.70
N LEU A 19 3.09 -13.67 -9.45
CA LEU A 19 2.04 -12.65 -9.38
C LEU A 19 2.28 -11.67 -8.21
N LEU A 20 2.73 -12.19 -7.07
CA LEU A 20 3.07 -11.37 -5.90
C LEU A 20 4.29 -10.47 -6.19
N GLY A 21 5.31 -11.01 -6.85
CA GLY A 21 6.48 -10.26 -7.30
C GLY A 21 6.10 -9.14 -8.28
N LEU A 22 5.25 -9.46 -9.26
CA LEU A 22 4.72 -8.47 -10.20
C LEU A 22 3.93 -7.37 -9.48
N LEU A 23 3.07 -7.73 -8.53
CA LEU A 23 2.32 -6.77 -7.74
C LEU A 23 3.25 -5.89 -6.89
N GLY A 24 4.29 -6.47 -6.30
CA GLY A 24 5.32 -5.74 -5.54
C GLY A 24 6.03 -4.71 -6.41
N LEU A 25 6.44 -5.10 -7.63
CA LEU A 25 7.05 -4.20 -8.60
C LEU A 25 6.09 -3.06 -9.01
N ILE A 26 4.84 -3.38 -9.30
CA ILE A 26 3.82 -2.40 -9.69
C ILE A 26 3.56 -1.40 -8.55
N TRP A 27 3.47 -1.87 -7.30
CA TRP A 27 3.25 -0.98 -6.16
C TRP A 27 4.51 -0.20 -5.76
N GLY A 28 5.70 -0.77 -5.95
CA GLY A 28 6.95 -0.01 -5.89
C GLY A 28 6.97 1.14 -6.90
N GLY A 29 6.56 0.85 -8.14
CA GLY A 29 6.36 1.86 -9.18
C GLY A 29 5.34 2.94 -8.85
N SER A 30 4.38 2.65 -7.96
CA SER A 30 3.44 3.66 -7.46
C SER A 30 4.15 4.84 -6.77
N PHE A 31 5.16 4.55 -5.95
CA PHE A 31 5.96 5.58 -5.26
C PHE A 31 6.80 6.39 -6.25
N PHE A 32 7.36 5.72 -7.25
CA PHE A 32 8.08 6.37 -8.36
C PHE A 32 7.17 7.33 -9.13
N PHE A 33 6.04 6.85 -9.65
CA PHE A 33 5.09 7.70 -10.38
C PHE A 33 4.56 8.86 -9.54
N ALA A 34 4.27 8.61 -8.27
CA ALA A 34 3.81 9.66 -7.36
C ALA A 34 4.89 10.73 -7.15
N ARG A 35 6.17 10.34 -7.01
CA ARG A 35 7.30 11.29 -6.86
C ARG A 35 7.46 12.18 -8.09
N VAL A 36 7.33 11.60 -9.30
CA VAL A 36 7.35 12.37 -10.56
C VAL A 36 6.16 13.33 -10.64
N ALA A 37 4.97 12.87 -10.26
CA ALA A 37 3.75 13.65 -10.42
C ALA A 37 3.62 14.79 -9.40
N VAL A 38 4.02 14.56 -8.14
CA VAL A 38 3.87 15.54 -7.04
C VAL A 38 4.77 16.78 -7.21
N ALA A 39 5.76 16.71 -8.10
CA ALA A 39 6.58 17.86 -8.47
C ALA A 39 5.80 18.95 -9.24
N HIS A 40 4.70 18.60 -9.89
CA HIS A 40 3.92 19.52 -10.75
C HIS A 40 2.44 19.57 -10.39
N VAL A 41 1.93 18.59 -9.62
CA VAL A 41 0.52 18.51 -9.26
C VAL A 41 0.41 18.41 -7.73
N PRO A 42 -0.38 19.26 -7.09
CA PRO A 42 -0.57 19.24 -5.65
C PRO A 42 -1.11 17.87 -5.17
N PRO A 43 -0.76 17.45 -3.95
CA PRO A 43 -1.03 16.13 -3.45
C PRO A 43 -2.49 15.69 -3.49
N PHE A 44 -3.46 16.54 -3.11
CA PHE A 44 -4.88 16.15 -3.08
C PHE A 44 -5.46 16.02 -4.48
N THR A 45 -5.05 16.88 -5.42
CA THR A 45 -5.38 16.75 -6.84
C THR A 45 -4.79 15.47 -7.42
N LEU A 46 -3.55 15.14 -7.07
CA LEU A 46 -2.92 13.90 -7.53
C LEU A 46 -3.66 12.66 -6.99
N VAL A 47 -4.09 12.67 -5.72
CA VAL A 47 -4.91 11.59 -5.15
C VAL A 47 -6.24 11.49 -5.89
N LEU A 48 -6.93 12.63 -6.12
CA LEU A 48 -8.20 12.65 -6.86
C LEU A 48 -8.06 12.04 -8.25
N LEU A 49 -7.03 12.46 -9.02
CA LEU A 49 -6.77 11.94 -10.37
C LEU A 49 -6.45 10.44 -10.34
N ARG A 50 -5.59 10.00 -9.42
CA ARG A 50 -5.26 8.59 -9.24
C ARG A 50 -6.50 7.74 -9.00
N LEU A 51 -7.32 8.14 -8.03
CA LEU A 51 -8.49 7.36 -7.60
C LEU A 51 -9.63 7.43 -8.62
N GLY A 52 -9.90 8.63 -9.16
CA GLY A 52 -10.96 8.87 -10.13
C GLY A 52 -10.73 8.15 -11.46
N LEU A 53 -9.52 8.24 -12.03
CA LEU A 53 -9.17 7.54 -13.25
C LEU A 53 -9.18 6.01 -13.06
N ALA A 54 -8.70 5.52 -11.90
CA ALA A 54 -8.75 4.11 -11.58
C ALA A 54 -10.19 3.60 -11.37
N ALA A 55 -11.03 4.38 -10.69
CA ALA A 55 -12.44 4.07 -10.53
C ALA A 55 -13.14 3.99 -11.90
N LEU A 56 -12.92 4.99 -12.76
CA LEU A 56 -13.45 5.01 -14.12
C LEU A 56 -13.02 3.76 -14.92
N ALA A 57 -11.74 3.43 -14.90
CA ALA A 57 -11.21 2.25 -15.58
C ALA A 57 -11.87 0.95 -15.08
N LEU A 58 -12.08 0.81 -13.75
CA LEU A 58 -12.75 -0.37 -13.19
C LEU A 58 -14.25 -0.39 -13.52
N HIS A 59 -14.93 0.75 -13.54
CA HIS A 59 -16.31 0.81 -13.99
C HIS A 59 -16.46 0.40 -15.45
N LEU A 60 -15.56 0.84 -16.33
CA LEU A 60 -15.52 0.43 -17.74
C LEU A 60 -15.24 -1.07 -17.88
N TYR A 61 -14.30 -1.61 -17.10
CA TYR A 61 -13.98 -3.05 -17.05
C TYR A 61 -15.18 -3.90 -16.58
N LEU A 62 -15.92 -3.40 -15.58
CA LEU A 62 -17.06 -4.11 -14.98
C LEU A 62 -18.38 -3.91 -15.75
N ARG A 63 -18.39 -3.04 -16.75
CA ARG A 63 -19.61 -2.73 -17.52
C ARG A 63 -20.23 -4.00 -18.07
N GLY A 64 -21.47 -4.29 -17.66
CA GLY A 64 -22.23 -5.45 -18.08
C GLY A 64 -21.77 -6.82 -17.53
N ARG A 65 -20.77 -6.85 -16.62
CA ARG A 65 -20.21 -8.13 -16.14
C ARG A 65 -20.59 -8.47 -14.70
N HIS A 66 -20.73 -7.48 -13.82
CA HIS A 66 -20.97 -7.71 -12.39
C HIS A 66 -21.96 -6.69 -11.84
N GLY A 67 -22.71 -7.08 -10.82
CA GLY A 67 -23.71 -6.25 -10.15
C GLY A 67 -23.09 -5.16 -9.24
N ILE A 68 -22.22 -4.29 -9.80
CA ILE A 68 -21.53 -3.24 -9.03
C ILE A 68 -22.51 -2.22 -8.46
N TYR A 69 -23.51 -1.79 -9.22
CA TYR A 69 -24.42 -0.74 -8.80
C TYR A 69 -25.30 -1.13 -7.62
N PRO A 70 -25.91 -2.34 -7.59
CA PRO A 70 -26.60 -2.83 -6.41
C PRO A 70 -25.70 -2.94 -5.17
N ALA A 71 -24.44 -3.39 -5.35
CA ALA A 71 -23.49 -3.49 -4.26
C ALA A 71 -23.11 -2.11 -3.71
N LEU A 72 -22.89 -1.12 -4.59
CA LEU A 72 -22.62 0.27 -4.19
C LEU A 72 -23.80 0.87 -3.44
N ALA A 73 -25.02 0.74 -3.96
CA ALA A 73 -26.21 1.30 -3.35
C ALA A 73 -26.52 0.66 -1.98
N GLY A 74 -26.38 -0.67 -1.87
CA GLY A 74 -26.67 -1.41 -0.64
C GLY A 74 -25.64 -1.21 0.46
N ARG A 75 -24.39 -0.85 0.14
CA ARG A 75 -23.26 -0.81 1.08
C ARG A 75 -22.45 0.49 1.02
N TRP A 76 -23.05 1.59 0.58
CA TRP A 76 -22.38 2.87 0.35
C TRP A 76 -21.61 3.41 1.57
N ARG A 77 -22.20 3.27 2.79
CA ARG A 77 -21.55 3.69 4.05
C ARG A 77 -20.27 2.90 4.32
N GLU A 78 -20.31 1.60 4.07
CA GLU A 78 -19.15 0.72 4.25
C GLU A 78 -18.06 1.07 3.24
N PHE A 79 -18.42 1.34 1.98
CA PHE A 79 -17.48 1.79 0.96
C PHE A 79 -16.90 3.18 1.24
N LEU A 80 -17.70 4.12 1.80
CA LEU A 80 -17.18 5.41 2.22
C LEU A 80 -16.11 5.26 3.30
N LEU A 81 -16.36 4.48 4.34
CA LEU A 81 -15.37 4.26 5.39
C LEU A 81 -14.14 3.52 4.85
N MET A 82 -14.34 2.48 4.01
CA MET A 82 -13.24 1.77 3.37
C MET A 82 -12.44 2.68 2.45
N GLY A 83 -13.11 3.49 1.65
CA GLY A 83 -12.49 4.48 0.77
C GLY A 83 -11.67 5.51 1.54
N LEU A 84 -12.17 5.96 2.68
CA LEU A 84 -11.48 6.91 3.54
C LEU A 84 -10.19 6.30 4.11
N ILE A 85 -10.29 5.14 4.79
CA ILE A 85 -9.16 4.56 5.53
C ILE A 85 -8.18 3.77 4.67
N ASN A 86 -8.60 3.27 3.50
CA ASN A 86 -7.75 2.48 2.60
C ASN A 86 -7.18 3.27 1.43
N ASN A 87 -7.75 4.42 1.10
CA ASN A 87 -7.32 5.18 -0.08
C ASN A 87 -7.14 6.67 0.21
N ALA A 88 -8.17 7.40 0.62
CA ALA A 88 -8.12 8.85 0.72
C ALA A 88 -7.04 9.31 1.71
N ILE A 89 -7.12 8.89 2.97
CA ILE A 89 -6.13 9.23 4.01
C ILE A 89 -4.73 8.73 3.65
N PRO A 90 -4.52 7.42 3.36
CA PRO A 90 -3.16 6.94 3.11
C PRO A 90 -2.49 7.58 1.91
N HIS A 91 -3.20 7.71 0.79
CA HIS A 91 -2.59 8.31 -0.40
C HIS A 91 -2.31 9.80 -0.22
N ALA A 92 -3.21 10.55 0.45
CA ALA A 92 -2.96 11.95 0.78
C ALA A 92 -1.71 12.10 1.65
N PHE A 93 -1.58 11.27 2.69
CA PHE A 93 -0.44 11.31 3.61
C PHE A 93 0.87 10.93 2.91
N ILE A 94 0.88 9.87 2.09
CA ILE A 94 2.07 9.48 1.33
C ILE A 94 2.48 10.58 0.37
N PHE A 95 1.54 11.16 -0.39
CA PHE A 95 1.88 12.18 -1.39
C PHE A 95 2.29 13.51 -0.77
N LEU A 96 1.67 13.89 0.35
CA LEU A 96 2.15 15.02 1.16
C LEU A 96 3.58 14.77 1.65
N GLY A 97 3.88 13.60 2.19
CA GLY A 97 5.23 13.23 2.58
C GLY A 97 6.21 13.33 1.41
N GLN A 98 5.83 12.79 0.25
CA GLN A 98 6.67 12.78 -0.96
C GLN A 98 6.95 14.16 -1.57
N THR A 99 6.31 15.22 -1.13
CA THR A 99 6.74 16.58 -1.49
C THR A 99 8.14 16.89 -0.94
N HIS A 100 8.54 16.25 0.17
CA HIS A 100 9.80 16.49 0.86
C HIS A 100 10.73 15.27 0.93
N ILE A 101 10.21 14.05 0.73
CA ILE A 101 10.99 12.81 0.79
C ILE A 101 10.97 12.05 -0.53
N GLY A 102 12.02 11.28 -0.80
CA GLY A 102 12.12 10.44 -2.00
C GLY A 102 11.15 9.26 -2.00
N ALA A 103 11.00 8.65 -3.18
CA ALA A 103 10.11 7.50 -3.38
C ALA A 103 10.49 6.30 -2.50
N GLY A 104 11.79 6.01 -2.41
CA GLY A 104 12.32 4.93 -1.59
C GLY A 104 11.96 5.10 -0.12
N LEU A 105 12.27 6.24 0.49
CA LEU A 105 11.99 6.50 1.90
C LEU A 105 10.48 6.46 2.22
N ALA A 106 9.64 7.03 1.36
CA ALA A 106 8.19 6.94 1.53
C ALA A 106 7.68 5.48 1.50
N ALA A 107 8.20 4.66 0.58
CA ALA A 107 7.86 3.24 0.49
C ALA A 107 8.28 2.46 1.74
N ILE A 108 9.46 2.76 2.27
CA ILE A 108 10.01 2.15 3.48
C ILE A 108 9.14 2.46 4.70
N LEU A 109 8.85 3.73 4.93
CA LEU A 109 8.00 4.14 6.04
C LEU A 109 6.61 3.50 5.95
N ASN A 110 6.07 3.40 4.75
CA ASN A 110 4.81 2.71 4.51
C ASN A 110 4.91 1.18 4.68
N ALA A 111 6.10 0.58 4.51
CA ALA A 111 6.32 -0.86 4.72
C ALA A 111 6.21 -1.29 6.20
N THR A 112 6.02 -0.36 7.13
CA THR A 112 5.63 -0.67 8.52
C THR A 112 4.18 -1.16 8.63
N THR A 113 3.38 -1.11 7.57
CA THR A 113 1.97 -1.53 7.54
C THR A 113 1.69 -2.89 8.20
N PRO A 114 2.46 -3.98 7.98
CA PRO A 114 2.20 -5.27 8.63
C PRO A 114 2.29 -5.21 10.15
N VAL A 115 3.18 -4.39 10.68
CA VAL A 115 3.33 -4.17 12.13
C VAL A 115 2.04 -3.61 12.70
N TRP A 116 1.54 -2.52 12.11
CA TRP A 116 0.29 -1.89 12.52
C TRP A 116 -0.90 -2.81 12.32
N THR A 117 -0.94 -3.57 11.22
CA THR A 117 -1.99 -4.54 10.94
C THR A 117 -2.08 -5.59 12.05
N VAL A 118 -0.95 -6.14 12.49
CA VAL A 118 -0.91 -7.15 13.57
C VAL A 118 -1.33 -6.55 14.91
N LEU A 119 -0.85 -5.35 15.24
CA LEU A 119 -1.22 -4.67 16.48
C LEU A 119 -2.72 -4.36 16.54
N ILE A 120 -3.27 -3.82 15.44
CA ILE A 120 -4.69 -3.47 15.35
C ILE A 120 -5.54 -4.76 15.36
N ALA A 121 -5.15 -5.80 14.62
CA ALA A 121 -5.87 -7.07 14.59
C ALA A 121 -5.93 -7.71 15.98
N ASN A 122 -4.84 -7.64 16.76
CA ASN A 122 -4.79 -8.17 18.13
C ASN A 122 -5.84 -7.54 19.05
N VAL A 123 -6.16 -6.27 18.84
CA VAL A 123 -7.17 -5.54 19.64
C VAL A 123 -8.57 -5.68 19.03
N ALA A 124 -8.66 -5.59 17.69
CA ALA A 124 -9.93 -5.50 16.98
C ALA A 124 -10.57 -6.87 16.64
N THR A 125 -9.82 -7.98 16.72
CA THR A 125 -10.33 -9.31 16.35
C THR A 125 -9.97 -10.36 17.40
N GLU A 126 -10.84 -11.36 17.56
CA GLU A 126 -10.57 -12.48 18.47
C GLU A 126 -9.68 -13.55 17.83
N ASP A 127 -9.66 -13.62 16.51
CA ASP A 127 -9.04 -14.68 15.71
C ASP A 127 -7.53 -14.46 15.48
N GLU A 128 -7.05 -13.21 15.59
CA GLU A 128 -5.67 -12.86 15.23
C GLU A 128 -4.89 -12.28 16.42
N LYS A 129 -4.69 -13.11 17.46
CA LYS A 129 -3.95 -12.69 18.64
C LYS A 129 -2.45 -12.59 18.40
N LEU A 130 -1.81 -11.66 19.12
CA LEU A 130 -0.37 -11.45 19.09
C LEU A 130 0.35 -12.66 19.69
N SER A 131 1.21 -13.31 18.91
CA SER A 131 2.12 -14.36 19.39
C SER A 131 3.53 -13.77 19.57
N THR A 132 4.39 -14.48 20.34
CA THR A 132 5.79 -14.08 20.51
C THR A 132 6.51 -13.90 19.18
N ALA A 133 6.27 -14.79 18.21
CA ALA A 133 6.82 -14.68 16.86
C ALA A 133 6.34 -13.42 16.14
N LYS A 134 5.04 -13.09 16.21
CA LYS A 134 4.49 -11.86 15.63
C LYS A 134 5.08 -10.62 16.30
N PHE A 135 5.22 -10.64 17.62
CA PHE A 135 5.79 -9.51 18.35
C PHE A 135 7.27 -9.28 18.01
N SER A 136 8.09 -10.34 18.00
CA SER A 136 9.51 -10.23 17.65
C SER A 136 9.72 -9.82 16.18
N GLY A 137 8.89 -10.35 15.27
CA GLY A 137 8.91 -9.93 13.87
C GLY A 137 8.52 -8.47 13.68
N CYS A 138 7.52 -7.97 14.44
CA CYS A 138 7.16 -6.56 14.46
C CYS A 138 8.31 -5.67 14.95
N LEU A 139 8.95 -6.04 16.06
CA LEU A 139 10.09 -5.30 16.61
C LEU A 139 11.25 -5.24 15.61
N LEU A 140 11.56 -6.35 14.96
CA LEU A 140 12.62 -6.41 13.97
C LEU A 140 12.29 -5.57 12.73
N GLY A 141 11.04 -5.60 12.27
CA GLY A 141 10.56 -4.76 11.18
C GLY A 141 10.63 -3.27 11.52
N LEU A 142 10.26 -2.88 12.75
CA LEU A 142 10.41 -1.50 13.25
C LEU A 142 11.88 -1.10 13.34
N ALA A 143 12.75 -1.97 13.87
CA ALA A 143 14.19 -1.71 13.91
C ALA A 143 14.76 -1.51 12.51
N GLY A 144 14.36 -2.36 11.55
CA GLY A 144 14.70 -2.18 10.14
C GLY A 144 14.27 -0.83 9.58
N THR A 145 13.06 -0.38 9.90
CA THR A 145 12.57 0.95 9.50
C THR A 145 13.43 2.08 10.10
N VAL A 146 13.82 1.96 11.36
CA VAL A 146 14.69 2.93 12.01
C VAL A 146 16.06 2.99 11.32
N VAL A 147 16.64 1.83 10.97
CA VAL A 147 17.92 1.75 10.23
C VAL A 147 17.79 2.41 8.85
N LEU A 148 16.66 2.20 8.17
CA LEU A 148 16.37 2.80 6.87
C LEU A 148 16.22 4.32 6.92
N ILE A 149 15.56 4.85 7.96
CA ILE A 149 15.46 6.29 8.18
C ILE A 149 16.87 6.92 8.29
N GLY A 150 17.81 6.14 8.80
CA GLY A 150 19.21 6.53 8.90
C GLY A 150 19.50 7.60 9.97
N PRO A 151 20.78 7.77 10.34
CA PRO A 151 21.16 8.68 11.42
C PRO A 151 20.86 10.16 11.12
N SER A 152 20.97 10.57 9.86
CA SER A 152 20.76 11.97 9.45
C SER A 152 19.30 12.41 9.59
N ALA A 153 18.36 11.55 9.18
CA ALA A 153 16.94 11.85 9.32
C ALA A 153 16.46 11.69 10.77
N LEU A 154 17.04 10.74 11.53
CA LEU A 154 16.82 10.63 12.98
C LEU A 154 17.36 11.86 13.73
N ALA A 155 18.52 12.38 13.34
CA ALA A 155 19.05 13.63 13.90
C ALA A 155 18.11 14.81 13.63
N GLY A 156 17.44 14.85 12.49
CA GLY A 156 16.39 15.82 12.17
C GLY A 156 15.17 15.74 13.10
N LEU A 157 14.83 14.55 13.61
CA LEU A 157 13.78 14.36 14.63
C LEU A 157 14.11 15.05 15.95
N PHE A 158 15.41 15.21 16.26
CA PHE A 158 15.91 15.81 17.51
C PHE A 158 16.42 17.24 17.33
N GLY A 159 16.04 17.91 16.21
CA GLY A 159 16.39 19.33 16.00
C GLY A 159 17.80 19.59 15.49
N ALA A 160 18.58 18.56 15.17
CA ALA A 160 19.85 18.71 14.47
C ALA A 160 19.55 18.84 12.96
N ALA A 161 19.84 20.02 12.40
CA ALA A 161 19.56 20.49 11.07
C ALA A 161 19.55 19.42 9.96
N GLY A 162 18.39 18.86 9.70
CA GLY A 162 18.11 18.12 8.46
C GLY A 162 17.02 18.86 7.70
N ASP A 163 17.18 19.01 6.39
CA ASP A 163 16.24 19.73 5.51
C ASP A 163 14.85 19.09 5.40
N VAL A 164 14.64 17.91 5.99
CA VAL A 164 13.38 17.15 5.91
C VAL A 164 12.52 17.42 7.15
N PRO A 165 11.33 18.01 7.00
CA PRO A 165 10.45 18.26 8.12
C PRO A 165 9.89 16.95 8.69
N LEU A 166 9.81 16.84 10.02
CA LEU A 166 9.34 15.65 10.73
C LEU A 166 7.99 15.13 10.23
N TRP A 167 7.05 16.05 9.95
CA TRP A 167 5.72 15.65 9.45
C TRP A 167 5.78 14.86 8.14
N ALA A 168 6.75 15.14 7.25
CA ALA A 168 6.91 14.42 5.99
C ALA A 168 7.34 12.95 6.20
N LEU A 169 8.00 12.64 7.31
CA LEU A 169 8.35 11.28 7.71
C LEU A 169 7.20 10.58 8.45
N VAL A 170 6.48 11.33 9.28
CA VAL A 170 5.37 10.79 10.09
C VAL A 170 4.16 10.44 9.23
N LEU A 171 3.84 11.22 8.21
CA LEU A 171 2.65 11.01 7.39
C LEU A 171 2.60 9.63 6.70
N PRO A 172 3.67 9.10 6.07
CA PRO A 172 3.64 7.74 5.52
C PRO A 172 3.48 6.64 6.58
N VAL A 173 3.96 6.87 7.80
CA VAL A 173 3.72 5.95 8.93
C VAL A 173 2.25 5.98 9.36
N LEU A 174 1.63 7.15 9.42
CA LEU A 174 0.19 7.28 9.68
C LEU A 174 -0.66 6.67 8.56
N ALA A 175 -0.19 6.73 7.31
CA ALA A 175 -0.79 5.99 6.20
C ALA A 175 -0.72 4.48 6.45
N ALA A 176 0.41 3.95 6.92
CA ALA A 176 0.57 2.55 7.28
C ALA A 176 -0.37 2.12 8.42
N VAL A 177 -0.57 2.96 9.43
CA VAL A 177 -1.57 2.75 10.49
C VAL A 177 -2.98 2.66 9.90
N SER A 178 -3.33 3.57 9.00
CA SER A 178 -4.64 3.58 8.33
C SER A 178 -4.86 2.31 7.51
N TYR A 179 -3.84 1.81 6.80
CA TYR A 179 -3.89 0.51 6.12
C TYR A 179 -4.09 -0.65 7.10
N GLY A 180 -3.50 -0.61 8.29
CA GLY A 180 -3.73 -1.59 9.34
C GLY A 180 -5.20 -1.68 9.75
N PHE A 181 -5.87 -0.54 9.94
CA PHE A 181 -7.31 -0.49 10.19
C PHE A 181 -8.12 -1.01 9.00
N SER A 182 -7.75 -0.62 7.78
CA SER A 182 -8.45 -1.04 6.57
C SER A 182 -8.36 -2.54 6.33
N ALA A 183 -7.24 -3.18 6.67
CA ALA A 183 -7.07 -4.63 6.57
C ALA A 183 -8.09 -5.39 7.44
N SER A 184 -8.29 -4.96 8.69
CA SER A 184 -9.29 -5.52 9.59
C SER A 184 -10.73 -5.24 9.11
N TYR A 185 -10.99 -4.02 8.67
CA TYR A 185 -12.31 -3.61 8.18
C TYR A 185 -12.67 -4.27 6.85
N GLY A 186 -11.69 -4.52 5.99
CA GLY A 186 -11.85 -5.13 4.67
C GLY A 186 -12.44 -6.54 4.69
N LYS A 187 -12.33 -7.26 5.82
CA LYS A 187 -12.96 -8.58 6.02
C LYS A 187 -14.49 -8.56 5.75
N ARG A 188 -15.15 -7.42 5.89
CA ARG A 188 -16.57 -7.22 5.62
C ARG A 188 -16.94 -7.40 4.14
N PHE A 189 -15.99 -7.22 3.23
CA PHE A 189 -16.21 -7.28 1.78
C PHE A 189 -15.89 -8.64 1.16
N ARG A 190 -15.48 -9.64 1.95
CA ARG A 190 -15.06 -10.97 1.46
C ARG A 190 -16.12 -11.70 0.62
N ASN A 191 -17.40 -11.35 0.78
CA ASN A 191 -18.51 -11.94 0.02
C ASN A 191 -18.79 -11.23 -1.31
N LEU A 192 -18.08 -10.15 -1.61
CA LEU A 192 -18.17 -9.43 -2.88
C LEU A 192 -17.04 -9.87 -3.82
N ALA A 193 -17.33 -9.84 -5.12
CA ALA A 193 -16.30 -10.05 -6.12
C ALA A 193 -15.19 -8.98 -5.96
N ALA A 194 -13.94 -9.40 -6.05
CA ALA A 194 -12.77 -8.54 -5.85
C ALA A 194 -12.79 -7.25 -6.69
N PRO A 195 -13.08 -7.28 -8.02
CA PRO A 195 -13.17 -6.06 -8.80
C PRO A 195 -14.29 -5.12 -8.36
N VAL A 196 -15.41 -5.68 -7.83
CA VAL A 196 -16.53 -4.88 -7.31
C VAL A 196 -16.11 -4.15 -6.04
N THR A 197 -15.41 -4.83 -5.13
CA THR A 197 -14.85 -4.23 -3.92
C THR A 197 -13.86 -3.11 -4.28
N ALA A 198 -12.96 -3.36 -5.23
CA ALA A 198 -12.01 -2.36 -5.71
C ALA A 198 -12.72 -1.13 -6.30
N ALA A 199 -13.65 -1.34 -7.22
CA ALA A 199 -14.39 -0.24 -7.84
C ALA A 199 -15.22 0.55 -6.81
N GLY A 200 -15.86 -0.14 -5.86
CA GLY A 200 -16.67 0.50 -4.82
C GLY A 200 -15.85 1.41 -3.92
N GLN A 201 -14.73 0.93 -3.38
CA GLN A 201 -13.88 1.74 -2.52
C GLN A 201 -13.22 2.91 -3.28
N LEU A 202 -12.79 2.72 -4.54
CA LEU A 202 -12.19 3.78 -5.34
C LEU A 202 -13.21 4.85 -5.72
N THR A 203 -14.44 4.48 -6.03
CA THR A 203 -15.53 5.43 -6.25
C THR A 203 -15.80 6.27 -5.01
N ALA A 204 -15.94 5.62 -3.86
CA ALA A 204 -16.14 6.30 -2.58
C ALA A 204 -14.99 7.26 -2.25
N SER A 205 -13.74 6.81 -2.45
CA SER A 205 -12.55 7.63 -2.22
C SER A 205 -12.50 8.83 -3.16
N THR A 206 -12.89 8.65 -4.42
CA THR A 206 -12.97 9.76 -5.41
C THR A 206 -13.97 10.81 -4.95
N LEU A 207 -15.16 10.37 -4.49
CA LEU A 207 -16.18 11.28 -3.96
C LEU A 207 -15.71 12.03 -2.71
N ILE A 208 -14.93 11.40 -1.84
CA ILE A 208 -14.33 12.04 -0.67
C ILE A 208 -13.26 13.06 -1.09
N MET A 209 -12.38 12.68 -2.02
CA MET A 209 -11.25 13.52 -2.42
C MET A 209 -11.66 14.67 -3.34
N LEU A 210 -12.79 14.57 -4.03
CA LEU A 210 -13.27 15.62 -4.91
C LEU A 210 -13.43 16.98 -4.19
N PRO A 211 -14.23 17.10 -3.11
CA PRO A 211 -14.33 18.35 -2.39
C PRO A 211 -13.00 18.79 -1.76
N VAL A 212 -12.17 17.87 -1.29
CA VAL A 212 -10.86 18.19 -0.70
C VAL A 212 -9.95 18.84 -1.73
N ALA A 213 -9.77 18.22 -2.90
CA ALA A 213 -8.93 18.75 -3.97
C ALA A 213 -9.48 20.07 -4.51
N VAL A 214 -10.80 20.16 -4.69
CA VAL A 214 -11.49 21.39 -5.17
C VAL A 214 -11.26 22.55 -4.20
N LEU A 215 -11.41 22.36 -2.91
CA LEU A 215 -11.34 23.43 -1.92
C LEU A 215 -9.90 23.79 -1.52
N VAL A 216 -8.97 22.82 -1.51
CA VAL A 216 -7.60 23.03 -1.03
C VAL A 216 -6.64 23.33 -2.17
N ASP A 217 -6.65 22.52 -3.22
CA ASP A 217 -5.68 22.61 -4.32
C ASP A 217 -6.17 23.49 -5.48
N MET A 218 -7.49 23.71 -5.60
CA MET A 218 -8.13 24.48 -6.68
C MET A 218 -7.61 24.06 -8.08
N PRO A 219 -7.85 22.81 -8.54
CA PRO A 219 -7.22 22.24 -9.73
C PRO A 219 -7.35 23.04 -11.01
N TRP A 220 -8.41 23.86 -11.15
CA TRP A 220 -8.65 24.72 -12.33
C TRP A 220 -7.70 25.92 -12.42
N THR A 221 -6.97 26.24 -11.34
CA THR A 221 -5.96 27.31 -11.33
C THR A 221 -4.58 26.83 -11.70
N LEU A 222 -4.39 25.50 -11.77
CA LEU A 222 -3.09 24.90 -12.00
C LEU A 222 -2.69 24.95 -13.48
N PRO A 223 -1.41 25.21 -13.77
CA PRO A 223 -0.92 25.10 -15.14
C PRO A 223 -0.99 23.66 -15.63
N MET A 224 -1.09 23.47 -16.93
CA MET A 224 -1.04 22.14 -17.53
C MET A 224 0.31 21.48 -17.22
N PRO A 225 0.33 20.29 -16.58
CA PRO A 225 1.58 19.64 -16.25
C PRO A 225 2.27 19.09 -17.52
N PRO A 226 3.61 18.90 -17.49
CA PRO A 226 4.33 18.30 -18.60
C PRO A 226 3.87 16.87 -18.89
N LEU A 227 4.10 16.42 -20.13
CA LEU A 227 3.67 15.08 -20.60
C LEU A 227 4.17 13.95 -19.70
N THR A 228 5.39 14.06 -19.19
CA THR A 228 5.97 13.09 -18.25
C THR A 228 5.13 12.94 -16.99
N THR A 229 4.62 14.03 -16.45
CA THR A 229 3.70 14.04 -15.30
C THR A 229 2.35 13.42 -15.65
N VAL A 230 1.79 13.74 -16.81
CA VAL A 230 0.53 13.12 -17.29
C VAL A 230 0.69 11.60 -17.42
N LEU A 231 1.79 11.14 -18.04
CA LEU A 231 2.08 9.72 -18.16
C LEU A 231 2.29 9.04 -16.80
N ALA A 232 2.95 9.72 -15.85
CA ALA A 232 3.09 9.24 -14.48
C ALA A 232 1.74 9.08 -13.76
N ILE A 233 0.82 10.06 -13.91
CA ILE A 233 -0.54 9.98 -13.37
C ILE A 233 -1.32 8.82 -13.99
N LEU A 234 -1.24 8.64 -15.30
CA LEU A 234 -1.89 7.50 -15.97
C LEU A 234 -1.31 6.16 -15.51
N GLY A 235 0.02 6.04 -15.42
CA GLY A 235 0.68 4.85 -14.85
C GLY A 235 0.24 4.57 -13.42
N LEU A 236 0.18 5.61 -12.59
CA LEU A 236 -0.27 5.53 -11.20
C LEU A 236 -1.72 5.06 -11.09
N ALA A 237 -2.62 5.60 -11.92
CA ALA A 237 -4.04 5.28 -11.87
C ALA A 237 -4.37 3.93 -12.51
N LEU A 238 -3.89 3.68 -13.72
CA LEU A 238 -4.30 2.51 -14.49
C LEU A 238 -3.50 1.25 -14.11
N VAL A 239 -2.19 1.38 -13.97
CA VAL A 239 -1.31 0.25 -13.66
C VAL A 239 -1.22 0.03 -12.15
N SER A 240 -0.77 1.05 -11.41
CA SER A 240 -0.48 0.90 -9.98
C SER A 240 -1.72 0.98 -9.08
N THR A 241 -2.90 1.24 -9.64
CA THR A 241 -4.16 1.24 -8.87
C THR A 241 -5.19 0.30 -9.49
N ALA A 242 -5.73 0.57 -10.66
CA ALA A 242 -6.82 -0.24 -11.23
C ALA A 242 -6.39 -1.69 -11.46
N TYR A 243 -5.34 -1.92 -12.23
CA TYR A 243 -4.83 -3.26 -12.53
C TYR A 243 -4.26 -3.94 -11.28
N ALA A 244 -3.50 -3.21 -10.47
CA ALA A 244 -2.92 -3.71 -9.23
C ALA A 244 -3.99 -4.23 -8.25
N TYR A 245 -5.12 -3.56 -8.11
CA TYR A 245 -6.21 -4.04 -7.24
C TYR A 245 -6.89 -5.29 -7.79
N ILE A 246 -7.04 -5.43 -9.11
CA ILE A 246 -7.53 -6.68 -9.72
C ILE A 246 -6.58 -7.83 -9.36
N LEU A 247 -5.26 -7.60 -9.51
CA LEU A 247 -4.22 -8.57 -9.21
C LEU A 247 -4.18 -8.91 -7.71
N PHE A 248 -4.21 -7.89 -6.85
CA PHE A 248 -4.22 -8.03 -5.40
C PHE A 248 -5.37 -8.91 -4.91
N PHE A 249 -6.59 -8.60 -5.33
CA PHE A 249 -7.76 -9.36 -4.90
C PHE A 249 -7.80 -10.77 -5.50
N ARG A 250 -7.22 -10.96 -6.69
CA ARG A 250 -7.04 -12.30 -7.25
C ARG A 250 -6.07 -13.14 -6.41
N ILE A 251 -4.93 -12.58 -6.04
CA ILE A 251 -3.96 -13.26 -5.16
C ILE A 251 -4.60 -13.55 -3.80
N MET A 252 -5.33 -12.58 -3.25
CA MET A 252 -6.02 -12.73 -1.96
C MET A 252 -7.06 -13.86 -1.99
N ALA A 253 -7.79 -14.02 -3.07
CA ALA A 253 -8.77 -15.10 -3.22
C ALA A 253 -8.11 -16.48 -3.32
N GLU A 254 -6.95 -16.59 -3.97
CA GLU A 254 -6.23 -17.85 -4.19
C GLU A 254 -5.29 -18.20 -3.01
N ALA A 255 -4.61 -17.23 -2.43
CA ALA A 255 -3.54 -17.42 -1.43
C ALA A 255 -3.91 -16.98 0.00
N GLY A 256 -5.02 -16.28 0.16
CA GLY A 256 -5.45 -15.70 1.43
C GLY A 256 -4.76 -14.38 1.78
N ALA A 257 -5.31 -13.69 2.79
CA ALA A 257 -4.88 -12.35 3.16
C ALA A 257 -3.42 -12.30 3.66
N THR A 258 -3.03 -13.26 4.51
CA THR A 258 -1.67 -13.33 5.08
C THR A 258 -0.60 -13.44 3.99
N ASN A 259 -0.80 -14.34 3.01
CA ASN A 259 0.15 -14.50 1.92
C ASN A 259 0.19 -13.28 1.00
N THR A 260 -0.97 -12.67 0.77
CA THR A 260 -1.06 -11.46 -0.06
C THR A 260 -0.39 -10.27 0.60
N SER A 261 -0.42 -10.16 1.93
CA SER A 261 0.25 -9.08 2.67
C SER A 261 1.78 -9.09 2.51
N LEU A 262 2.38 -10.23 2.13
CA LEU A 262 3.82 -10.32 1.84
C LEU A 262 4.26 -9.42 0.69
N VAL A 263 3.32 -8.94 -0.14
CA VAL A 263 3.62 -7.97 -1.20
C VAL A 263 4.26 -6.69 -0.63
N THR A 264 3.89 -6.28 0.57
CA THR A 264 4.43 -5.07 1.21
C THR A 264 5.93 -5.12 1.44
N LEU A 265 6.51 -6.34 1.50
CA LEU A 265 7.96 -6.59 1.54
C LEU A 265 8.67 -6.26 0.23
N LEU A 266 7.99 -6.51 -0.87
CA LEU A 266 8.55 -6.39 -2.21
C LEU A 266 8.45 -4.95 -2.72
N VAL A 267 7.60 -4.13 -2.09
CA VAL A 267 7.39 -2.73 -2.46
C VAL A 267 8.64 -1.87 -2.25
N PRO A 268 9.29 -1.83 -1.06
CA PRO A 268 10.45 -0.99 -0.85
C PRO A 268 11.64 -1.31 -1.77
N PRO A 269 12.07 -2.58 -1.93
CA PRO A 269 13.12 -2.91 -2.89
C PRO A 269 12.81 -2.42 -4.30
N SER A 270 11.56 -2.57 -4.74
CA SER A 270 11.13 -2.11 -6.07
C SER A 270 11.14 -0.60 -6.19
N ALA A 271 10.65 0.12 -5.16
CA ALA A 271 10.63 1.58 -5.16
C ALA A 271 12.05 2.17 -5.14
N ILE A 272 12.95 1.61 -4.33
CA ILE A 272 14.36 2.03 -4.25
C ILE A 272 15.06 1.78 -5.58
N LEU A 273 14.87 0.61 -6.18
CA LEU A 273 15.47 0.28 -7.48
C LEU A 273 15.02 1.26 -8.57
N LEU A 274 13.74 1.57 -8.63
CA LEU A 274 13.20 2.54 -9.59
C LEU A 274 13.68 3.97 -9.30
N GLY A 275 13.75 4.36 -8.02
CA GLY A 275 14.32 5.64 -7.60
C GLY A 275 15.79 5.79 -8.01
N TYR A 276 16.58 4.75 -7.78
CA TYR A 276 17.99 4.71 -8.19
C TYR A 276 18.15 4.78 -9.72
N LEU A 277 17.40 3.96 -10.48
CA LEU A 277 17.57 3.85 -11.93
C LEU A 277 17.07 5.08 -12.71
N PHE A 278 15.99 5.72 -12.24
CA PHE A 278 15.27 6.74 -13.03
C PHE A 278 15.21 8.13 -12.38
N LEU A 279 15.39 8.24 -11.07
CA LEU A 279 15.34 9.52 -10.35
C LEU A 279 16.70 9.98 -9.83
N GLY A 280 17.77 9.18 -10.03
CA GLY A 280 19.10 9.50 -9.53
C GLY A 280 19.20 9.43 -7.99
N GLU A 281 18.28 8.76 -7.33
CA GLU A 281 18.32 8.54 -5.88
C GLU A 281 19.50 7.62 -5.54
N MET A 282 20.35 8.00 -4.57
CA MET A 282 21.53 7.22 -4.21
C MET A 282 21.14 6.09 -3.25
N LEU A 283 21.57 4.86 -3.58
CA LEU A 283 21.47 3.71 -2.67
C LEU A 283 22.48 3.88 -1.52
N GLN A 284 21.98 3.90 -0.30
CA GLN A 284 22.80 3.95 0.90
C GLN A 284 23.00 2.54 1.50
N PRO A 285 24.13 2.26 2.15
CA PRO A 285 24.30 0.98 2.88
C PRO A 285 23.20 0.73 3.93
N THR A 286 22.69 1.79 4.54
CA THR A 286 21.55 1.75 5.47
C THR A 286 20.28 1.26 4.82
N ASP A 287 20.05 1.56 3.54
CA ASP A 287 18.87 1.09 2.79
C ASP A 287 18.89 -0.44 2.68
N VAL A 288 20.04 -0.99 2.30
CA VAL A 288 20.21 -2.45 2.20
C VAL A 288 20.09 -3.11 3.57
N GLY A 289 20.74 -2.57 4.59
CA GLY A 289 20.69 -3.10 5.97
C GLY A 289 19.26 -3.10 6.53
N GLY A 290 18.55 -2.00 6.38
CA GLY A 290 17.18 -1.88 6.85
C GLY A 290 16.19 -2.76 6.07
N MET A 291 16.35 -2.89 4.74
CA MET A 291 15.55 -3.83 3.94
C MET A 291 15.74 -5.28 4.39
N LEU A 292 16.98 -5.68 4.70
CA LEU A 292 17.26 -7.03 5.21
C LEU A 292 16.61 -7.26 6.57
N LEU A 293 16.65 -6.28 7.48
CA LEU A 293 15.99 -6.36 8.78
C LEU A 293 14.46 -6.45 8.64
N ILE A 294 13.85 -5.64 7.77
CA ILE A 294 12.41 -5.72 7.48
C ILE A 294 12.08 -7.10 6.90
N ALA A 295 12.83 -7.58 5.93
CA ALA A 295 12.62 -8.90 5.33
C ALA A 295 12.70 -10.01 6.38
N ALA A 296 13.70 -9.97 7.27
CA ALA A 296 13.84 -10.91 8.37
C ALA A 296 12.67 -10.83 9.36
N GLY A 297 12.25 -9.61 9.74
CA GLY A 297 11.09 -9.38 10.61
C GLY A 297 9.81 -9.99 10.06
N LEU A 298 9.59 -9.83 8.77
CA LEU A 298 8.39 -10.35 8.11
C LEU A 298 8.49 -11.88 7.83
N ALA A 299 9.67 -12.40 7.59
CA ALA A 299 9.87 -13.86 7.55
C ALA A 299 9.52 -14.53 8.91
N ILE A 300 9.84 -13.87 10.02
CA ILE A 300 9.45 -14.29 11.36
C ILE A 300 7.92 -14.14 11.56
N LEU A 301 7.34 -13.04 11.12
CA LEU A 301 5.89 -12.81 11.17
C LEU A 301 5.10 -13.87 10.40
N ASP A 302 5.59 -14.31 9.22
CA ASP A 302 4.99 -15.38 8.43
C ASP A 302 5.09 -16.77 9.11
N GLY A 303 6.04 -16.93 10.04
CA GLY A 303 6.22 -18.14 10.84
C GLY A 303 6.72 -19.37 10.06
N ARG A 304 6.98 -19.26 8.76
CA ARG A 304 7.45 -20.40 7.93
C ARG A 304 8.91 -20.71 8.18
N VAL A 305 9.74 -19.71 8.42
CA VAL A 305 11.17 -19.87 8.72
C VAL A 305 11.36 -20.69 10.01
N LEU A 306 10.49 -20.48 11.00
CA LEU A 306 10.51 -21.23 12.25
C LEU A 306 10.10 -22.71 12.08
N LYS A 307 9.24 -23.02 11.09
CA LYS A 307 8.82 -24.39 10.78
C LYS A 307 9.90 -25.17 9.99
N LEU A 308 10.67 -24.51 9.14
CA LEU A 308 11.79 -25.12 8.42
C LEU A 308 12.92 -25.56 9.35
N GLY A 309 13.22 -24.78 10.39
CA GLY A 309 14.21 -25.15 11.42
C GLY A 309 13.78 -26.36 12.27
N TYR A 310 12.48 -26.54 12.48
CA TYR A 310 11.95 -27.66 13.28
C TYR A 310 11.85 -28.99 12.50
N SER A 311 11.76 -28.93 11.16
CA SER A 311 11.74 -30.13 10.31
C SER A 311 13.14 -30.62 9.91
N ALA A 312 14.18 -29.81 10.05
CA ALA A 312 15.58 -30.19 9.75
C ALA A 312 16.30 -30.79 10.95
N GLY A 313 15.65 -30.84 12.12
CA GLY A 313 16.20 -31.41 13.36
C GLY A 313 15.56 -32.75 13.79
N ARG A 314 14.85 -33.42 12.86
CA ARG A 314 14.32 -34.78 13.09
C ARG A 314 14.88 -35.78 12.10
#